data_de2de0d52b8194b81363b7b0d525708f
#
_entry.id   de2de0d52b8194b81363b7b0d525708f
#
_cell.length_a   1.000
_cell.length_b   1.000
_cell.length_c   1.000
_cell.angle_alpha   90.00
_cell.angle_beta   90.00
_cell.angle_gamma   90.00
#
_symmetry.space_group_name_H-M   'P 1'
#
loop_
_entity.id
_entity.type
_entity.pdbx_description
1 polymer ?
#
loop_
_entity_poly.entity_id
_entity_poly.type
_entity_poly.pdbx_seq_one_letter_code
_entity_poly.pdbx_strand_id
1 'polypeptide(L)'
;MDYRYSVVEGNLLINNPNKTQDTGTYQCVATNPFGTVVSREAKLQFAYLENFKTRTRSTVSVRQGQGMVLLCGPPPHSGELTYAWIFNEYPTFVHQDNRRFVSQETGNLYIAKVEASDVGNYTCVVTNTVTNSRVLGPPTPLILRNDGVMGEYEPKIEVQFPETVPSAKGTTVKLECFALGNPVPTISWRRADGKQIPRKARRHRSSGLLEIPNFQQEDAGLYECVAENVRGKNVARGQLTFYAQPNWIQKISDVHAAIEENVVWXCRASGSPKPSYRWLKDGEPLLPQGRVQLEQGLLTITNVSLSDAGMYQCVAENRHGIIFASAELSVIAVGPDFSKTLLKKLTLVKVGGEVIIECKPKASPRPTYSWKKGRDILRENERITVLDDGSLRIVNVTKSDAGSYTCVATNHFGTASSTGSLVVK
;
A
#
# COMPACT_ATOMS: atom_id res chain seq x y z
N MET A 1 -23.08 24.40 -7.36
CA MET A 1 -22.65 23.03 -7.31
C MET A 1 -22.85 22.37 -8.68
N ASP A 2 -21.83 21.64 -9.13
CA ASP A 2 -21.91 20.98 -10.44
C ASP A 2 -22.62 19.66 -10.29
N TYR A 3 -23.79 19.52 -10.91
CA TYR A 3 -24.57 18.29 -10.76
C TYR A 3 -24.05 17.11 -11.58
N ARG A 4 -22.94 17.28 -12.28
CA ARG A 4 -22.26 16.14 -12.86
C ARG A 4 -21.60 15.28 -11.77
N TYR A 5 -21.37 15.85 -10.58
CA TYR A 5 -20.79 15.15 -9.46
C TYR A 5 -21.87 14.68 -8.50
N SER A 6 -21.79 13.46 -8.06
CA SER A 6 -22.67 12.96 -7.00
C SER A 6 -21.92 11.98 -6.14
N VAL A 7 -22.41 11.77 -4.93
CA VAL A 7 -21.86 10.80 -4.01
C VAL A 7 -22.89 9.70 -3.83
N VAL A 8 -22.53 8.49 -4.20
CA VAL A 8 -23.43 7.33 -4.13
C VAL A 8 -22.77 6.27 -3.29
N GLU A 9 -23.36 5.98 -2.12
CA GLU A 9 -22.83 4.99 -1.18
C GLU A 9 -21.37 5.26 -0.84
N GLY A 10 -21.02 6.54 -0.68
CA GLY A 10 -19.68 6.93 -0.32
C GLY A 10 -18.72 7.05 -1.49
N ASN A 11 -19.15 6.70 -2.69
CA ASN A 11 -18.30 6.81 -3.88
C ASN A 11 -18.60 8.09 -4.64
N LEU A 12 -17.56 8.75 -5.11
CA LEU A 12 -17.73 9.92 -5.97
C LEU A 12 -17.98 9.45 -7.39
N LEU A 13 -19.10 9.90 -7.96
CA LEU A 13 -19.47 9.57 -9.33
C LEU A 13 -19.43 10.86 -10.15
N ILE A 14 -18.67 10.81 -11.25
CA ILE A 14 -18.59 11.96 -12.18
C ILE A 14 -19.22 11.53 -13.50
N ASN A 15 -20.31 12.20 -13.86
CA ASN A 15 -20.99 11.95 -15.13
C ASN A 15 -20.34 12.80 -16.21
N ASN A 16 -20.17 12.19 -17.39
CA ASN A 16 -19.58 12.87 -18.55
C ASN A 16 -18.29 13.58 -18.15
N PRO A 17 -17.27 12.82 -17.71
CA PRO A 17 -16.06 13.47 -17.23
C PRO A 17 -15.38 14.29 -18.33
N ASN A 18 -14.81 15.40 -17.92
CA ASN A 18 -14.20 16.39 -18.79
C ASN A 18 -12.75 16.59 -18.39
N LYS A 19 -11.85 16.41 -19.34
CA LYS A 19 -10.42 16.48 -19.04
C LYS A 19 -10.03 17.82 -18.41
N THR A 20 -10.53 18.89 -18.96
CA THR A 20 -10.15 20.24 -18.49
C THR A 20 -10.66 20.50 -17.08
N GLN A 21 -11.88 20.10 -16.78
CA GLN A 21 -12.52 20.42 -15.51
C GLN A 21 -12.23 19.42 -14.41
N ASP A 22 -12.07 18.14 -14.77
CA ASP A 22 -12.08 17.08 -13.79
C ASP A 22 -10.70 16.50 -13.48
N THR A 23 -9.69 16.78 -14.29
CA THR A 23 -8.34 16.34 -13.97
C THR A 23 -7.90 16.92 -12.64
N GLY A 24 -7.35 16.08 -11.78
CA GLY A 24 -6.88 16.56 -10.49
C GLY A 24 -6.73 15.46 -9.49
N THR A 25 -6.55 15.88 -8.25
CA THR A 25 -6.33 14.97 -7.14
C THR A 25 -7.53 15.05 -6.21
N TYR A 26 -8.06 13.89 -5.83
CA TYR A 26 -9.28 13.78 -5.04
C TYR A 26 -8.98 13.03 -3.76
N GLN A 27 -9.66 13.42 -2.69
CA GLN A 27 -9.52 12.76 -1.40
C GLN A 27 -10.88 12.65 -0.75
N CYS A 28 -11.17 11.51 -0.16
CA CYS A 28 -12.41 11.31 0.57
C CYS A 28 -12.21 11.70 2.03
N VAL A 29 -13.12 12.51 2.56
CA VAL A 29 -13.13 12.89 3.96
C VAL A 29 -14.46 12.44 4.54
N ALA A 30 -14.41 11.57 5.56
CA ALA A 30 -15.61 11.01 6.18
C ALA A 30 -15.67 11.44 7.63
N THR A 31 -16.80 12.02 8.03
CA THR A 31 -16.97 12.57 9.36
C THR A 31 -18.25 12.06 9.99
N ASN A 32 -18.17 11.68 11.27
CA ASN A 32 -19.34 11.42 12.07
C ASN A 32 -19.09 11.99 13.47
N PRO A 33 -20.04 11.82 14.44
CA PRO A 33 -19.80 12.41 15.75
C PRO A 33 -18.56 11.91 16.48
N PHE A 34 -17.99 10.79 16.06
CA PHE A 34 -16.82 10.23 16.73
C PHE A 34 -15.51 10.73 16.15
N GLY A 35 -15.55 11.39 15.00
CA GLY A 35 -14.35 11.97 14.43
C GLY A 35 -14.33 11.93 12.92
N THR A 36 -13.15 12.20 12.38
CA THR A 36 -12.93 12.33 10.94
C THR A 36 -11.80 11.43 10.50
N VAL A 37 -11.98 10.75 9.35
CA VAL A 37 -10.91 10.00 8.70
C VAL A 37 -10.79 10.47 7.26
N VAL A 38 -9.60 10.32 6.71
CA VAL A 38 -9.35 10.70 5.32
C VAL A 38 -8.78 9.51 4.57
N SER A 39 -9.04 9.47 3.27
CA SER A 39 -8.47 8.46 2.40
C SER A 39 -7.12 8.92 1.87
N ARG A 40 -6.40 8.00 1.22
CA ARG A 40 -5.27 8.43 0.40
C ARG A 40 -5.81 9.25 -0.77
N GLU A 41 -4.92 10.02 -1.36
CA GLU A 41 -5.30 10.82 -2.52
C GLU A 41 -5.38 9.94 -3.75
N ALA A 42 -6.36 10.22 -4.61
CA ALA A 42 -6.54 9.53 -5.88
C ALA A 42 -6.36 10.55 -7.00
N LYS A 43 -5.49 10.21 -7.94
CA LYS A 43 -5.20 11.11 -9.05
C LYS A 43 -6.03 10.69 -10.26
N LEU A 44 -6.85 11.61 -10.76
CA LEU A 44 -7.66 11.36 -11.94
C LEU A 44 -6.99 11.96 -13.15
N GLN A 45 -6.65 11.11 -14.10
CA GLN A 45 -6.02 11.52 -15.35
C GLN A 45 -6.79 10.90 -16.50
N PHE A 46 -6.66 11.52 -17.68
CA PHE A 46 -7.37 11.08 -18.87
C PHE A 46 -6.38 10.53 -19.88
N ALA A 47 -6.70 9.37 -20.42
CA ALA A 47 -5.90 8.77 -21.48
C ALA A 47 -6.43 9.23 -22.83
N TYR A 48 -5.53 9.35 -23.80
CA TYR A 48 -5.91 9.75 -25.14
C TYR A 48 -4.88 9.25 -26.14
N LEU A 49 -5.25 9.28 -27.42
CA LEU A 49 -4.37 8.92 -28.51
C LEU A 49 -4.74 9.76 -29.71
N GLU A 50 -3.81 10.58 -30.17
CA GLU A 50 -4.02 11.43 -31.37
C GLU A 50 -3.72 10.64 -32.61
N ASN A 51 -4.11 11.19 -33.75
CA ASN A 51 -3.76 10.62 -35.03
C ASN A 51 -2.33 10.97 -35.40
N PHE A 52 -1.75 10.17 -36.26
CA PHE A 52 -0.44 10.49 -36.83
C PHE A 52 -0.55 11.79 -37.62
N LYS A 53 0.46 12.65 -37.46
CA LYS A 53 0.45 13.95 -38.14
C LYS A 53 1.07 13.86 -39.53
N THR A 54 2.05 12.99 -39.70
CA THR A 54 2.68 12.81 -41.00
C THR A 54 1.82 11.88 -41.85
N ARG A 55 1.80 12.13 -43.15
CA ARG A 55 0.99 11.33 -44.07
C ARG A 55 1.81 10.38 -44.90
N THR A 56 3.11 10.61 -44.96
CA THR A 56 3.98 9.78 -45.78
C THR A 56 5.24 9.46 -45.02
N ARG A 57 5.87 8.36 -45.40
CA ARG A 57 7.17 7.96 -44.88
C ARG A 57 8.12 7.73 -46.06
N SER A 58 9.40 8.01 -45.82
CA SER A 58 10.41 7.78 -46.83
C SER A 58 10.59 6.30 -47.07
N THR A 59 10.85 5.96 -48.35
CA THR A 59 11.15 4.58 -48.70
C THR A 59 12.44 4.13 -48.01
N VAL A 60 12.41 2.91 -47.47
CA VAL A 60 13.60 2.31 -46.87
C VAL A 60 14.19 1.34 -47.88
N SER A 61 15.45 1.56 -48.24
CA SER A 61 16.11 0.76 -49.23
C SER A 61 17.30 0.05 -48.60
N VAL A 62 17.30 -1.27 -48.67
CA VAL A 62 18.36 -2.08 -48.02
C VAL A 62 18.78 -3.20 -48.95
N ARG A 63 19.97 -3.75 -48.68
CA ARG A 63 20.44 -4.92 -49.39
C ARG A 63 19.83 -6.18 -48.77
N GLN A 64 19.59 -7.18 -49.60
CA GLN A 64 19.18 -8.47 -49.07
C GLN A 64 20.25 -8.99 -48.13
N GLY A 65 19.83 -9.48 -46.95
CA GLY A 65 20.74 -9.95 -45.92
C GLY A 65 21.09 -8.90 -44.88
N GLN A 66 20.79 -7.64 -45.14
CA GLN A 66 21.01 -6.57 -44.18
C GLN A 66 19.95 -6.55 -43.08
N GLY A 67 20.34 -6.17 -41.86
CA GLY A 67 19.36 -5.93 -40.82
C GLY A 67 18.77 -4.56 -40.93
N MET A 68 17.57 -4.35 -40.40
CA MET A 68 16.94 -3.04 -40.49
C MET A 68 15.93 -2.78 -39.42
N VAL A 69 15.58 -1.50 -39.27
CA VAL A 69 14.61 -1.03 -38.28
C VAL A 69 13.62 -0.11 -39.00
N LEU A 70 12.32 -0.34 -38.80
CA LEU A 70 11.29 0.59 -39.23
C LEU A 70 10.74 1.30 -38.02
N LEU A 71 10.70 2.63 -38.09
CA LEU A 71 10.26 3.43 -36.93
C LEU A 71 8.74 3.61 -36.96
N CYS A 72 8.11 3.42 -35.79
CA CYS A 72 6.69 3.69 -35.67
C CYS A 72 6.43 5.17 -35.47
N GLY A 73 7.16 5.81 -34.56
CA GLY A 73 6.96 7.21 -34.26
C GLY A 73 5.53 7.49 -33.78
N PRO A 74 5.11 6.91 -32.68
CA PRO A 74 3.71 7.03 -32.28
C PRO A 74 3.30 8.48 -32.04
N PRO A 75 2.01 8.79 -32.24
CA PRO A 75 1.57 10.16 -32.04
C PRO A 75 1.44 10.53 -30.58
N PRO A 76 1.17 11.79 -30.26
CA PRO A 76 0.98 12.17 -28.87
C PRO A 76 -0.10 11.36 -28.21
N HIS A 77 0.14 10.99 -26.96
CA HIS A 77 -0.77 10.11 -26.24
C HIS A 77 -0.54 10.23 -24.75
N SER A 78 -1.51 9.70 -24.00
CA SER A 78 -1.39 9.51 -22.57
C SER A 78 -2.01 8.17 -22.25
N GLY A 79 -1.28 7.37 -21.48
CA GLY A 79 -1.69 6.01 -21.20
C GLY A 79 -0.80 5.03 -21.93
N GLU A 80 -1.01 3.77 -21.63
CA GLU A 80 -0.14 2.72 -22.16
C GLU A 80 -0.56 2.36 -23.58
N LEU A 81 0.45 2.19 -24.47
CA LEU A 81 0.24 1.80 -25.86
C LEU A 81 0.71 0.38 -26.10
N THR A 82 0.04 -0.29 -27.06
CA THR A 82 0.56 -1.52 -27.64
C THR A 82 0.74 -1.29 -29.15
N TYR A 83 1.64 -2.07 -29.73
CA TYR A 83 2.06 -1.87 -31.11
C TYR A 83 1.97 -3.16 -31.89
N ALA A 84 1.56 -3.01 -33.17
CA ALA A 84 1.60 -4.10 -34.13
C ALA A 84 1.92 -3.47 -35.48
N TRP A 85 2.27 -4.30 -36.44
CA TRP A 85 2.60 -3.82 -37.78
C TRP A 85 1.80 -4.62 -38.79
N ILE A 86 1.30 -3.92 -39.80
CA ILE A 86 0.60 -4.53 -40.93
C ILE A 86 1.58 -4.60 -42.11
N PHE A 87 1.59 -5.75 -42.77
CA PHE A 87 2.31 -5.95 -44.01
C PHE A 87 1.37 -5.86 -45.19
N ASN A 88 1.58 -4.84 -46.01
CA ASN A 88 0.75 -4.54 -47.17
C ASN A 88 -0.69 -4.19 -46.81
N GLU A 89 -1.59 -5.14 -46.66
CA GLU A 89 -2.99 -4.84 -46.41
C GLU A 89 -3.52 -5.41 -45.13
N TYR A 90 -4.33 -4.62 -44.45
CA TYR A 90 -5.04 -5.05 -43.26
C TYR A 90 -5.96 -6.23 -43.62
N PRO A 91 -6.01 -7.29 -42.86
CA PRO A 91 -5.44 -7.48 -41.52
C PRO A 91 -4.20 -8.40 -41.51
N THR A 92 -3.34 -8.29 -42.47
CA THR A 92 -2.15 -9.11 -42.52
C THR A 92 -1.09 -8.51 -41.58
N PHE A 93 -1.02 -9.07 -40.38
CA PHE A 93 -0.05 -8.58 -39.38
C PHE A 93 1.27 -9.29 -39.53
N VAL A 94 2.34 -8.54 -39.30
CA VAL A 94 3.68 -9.09 -39.29
C VAL A 94 3.77 -10.14 -38.17
N HIS A 95 4.21 -11.31 -38.54
CA HIS A 95 4.35 -12.43 -37.61
C HIS A 95 5.73 -12.36 -36.95
N GLN A 96 5.74 -12.28 -35.63
CA GLN A 96 7.01 -12.22 -34.90
C GLN A 96 7.62 -13.61 -34.76
N ASP A 97 8.94 -13.66 -34.92
CA ASP A 97 9.68 -14.91 -34.80
C ASP A 97 11.12 -14.55 -34.45
N ASN A 98 12.07 -15.45 -34.76
CA ASN A 98 13.47 -15.14 -34.47
C ASN A 98 14.07 -14.10 -35.40
N ARG A 99 13.41 -13.85 -36.51
CA ARG A 99 13.93 -12.90 -37.51
C ARG A 99 13.25 -11.55 -37.44
N ARG A 100 12.02 -11.47 -36.93
CA ARG A 100 11.24 -10.23 -36.91
C ARG A 100 10.71 -9.98 -35.50
N PHE A 101 10.85 -8.75 -35.01
CA PHE A 101 10.49 -8.40 -33.65
C PHE A 101 9.85 -7.02 -33.60
N VAL A 102 8.75 -6.89 -32.87
CA VAL A 102 8.10 -5.61 -32.62
C VAL A 102 8.33 -5.26 -31.15
N SER A 103 9.01 -4.13 -30.93
CA SER A 103 9.26 -3.67 -29.56
C SER A 103 8.01 -3.02 -28.99
N GLN A 104 7.61 -3.43 -27.82
CA GLN A 104 6.50 -2.77 -27.12
C GLN A 104 6.99 -1.56 -26.33
N GLU A 105 8.30 -1.33 -26.28
CA GLU A 105 8.84 -0.12 -25.67
C GLU A 105 8.90 1.05 -26.65
N THR A 106 9.27 0.77 -27.89
CA THR A 106 9.43 1.83 -28.89
C THR A 106 8.37 1.78 -29.99
N GLY A 107 7.77 0.60 -30.20
CA GLY A 107 6.86 0.38 -31.30
C GLY A 107 7.53 0.04 -32.62
N ASN A 108 8.86 0.06 -32.66
CA ASN A 108 9.57 -0.16 -33.91
C ASN A 108 9.58 -1.63 -34.31
N LEU A 109 9.66 -1.86 -35.63
CA LEU A 109 9.77 -3.20 -36.19
C LEU A 109 11.23 -3.46 -36.55
N TYR A 110 11.77 -4.57 -36.08
CA TYR A 110 13.16 -4.97 -36.32
C TYR A 110 13.16 -6.24 -37.16
N ILE A 111 13.97 -6.24 -38.22
CA ILE A 111 14.17 -7.43 -39.03
C ILE A 111 15.66 -7.75 -38.94
N ALA A 112 16.00 -8.90 -38.40
CA ALA A 112 17.41 -9.25 -38.18
C ALA A 112 18.18 -9.43 -39.49
N LYS A 113 17.49 -9.98 -40.49
CA LYS A 113 18.10 -10.25 -41.78
C LYS A 113 17.00 -10.17 -42.84
N VAL A 114 17.08 -9.19 -43.69
CA VAL A 114 16.04 -8.95 -44.70
C VAL A 114 16.14 -9.99 -45.82
N GLU A 115 14.97 -10.51 -46.21
CA GLU A 115 14.82 -11.46 -47.31
C GLU A 115 13.94 -10.81 -48.38
N ALA A 116 14.00 -11.39 -49.60
CA ALA A 116 13.23 -10.85 -50.70
C ALA A 116 11.73 -10.77 -50.41
N SER A 117 11.22 -11.74 -49.65
CA SER A 117 9.82 -11.77 -49.31
C SER A 117 9.39 -10.64 -48.36
N ASP A 118 10.32 -9.89 -47.79
CA ASP A 118 10.00 -8.77 -46.93
C ASP A 118 9.65 -7.50 -47.69
N VAL A 119 9.85 -7.46 -48.97
CA VAL A 119 9.57 -6.27 -49.79
C VAL A 119 8.07 -5.98 -49.76
N GLY A 120 7.72 -4.73 -49.47
CA GLY A 120 6.33 -4.33 -49.40
C GLY A 120 6.15 -3.11 -48.54
N ASN A 121 4.93 -2.81 -48.18
CA ASN A 121 4.57 -1.66 -47.37
C ASN A 121 4.29 -2.07 -45.95
N TYR A 122 4.79 -1.30 -44.99
CA TYR A 122 4.62 -1.60 -43.57
C TYR A 122 3.91 -0.45 -42.86
N THR A 123 2.89 -0.77 -42.09
CA THR A 123 2.09 0.23 -41.37
C THR A 123 2.09 -0.08 -39.88
N CYS A 124 2.49 0.89 -39.06
CA CYS A 124 2.45 0.75 -37.63
C CYS A 124 1.03 0.95 -37.13
N VAL A 125 0.57 0.04 -36.27
CA VAL A 125 -0.75 0.12 -35.64
C VAL A 125 -0.55 0.36 -34.15
N VAL A 126 -1.11 1.46 -33.66
CA VAL A 126 -0.96 1.86 -32.27
C VAL A 126 -2.32 1.78 -31.59
N THR A 127 -2.36 1.11 -30.45
CA THR A 127 -3.60 0.97 -29.68
C THR A 127 -3.38 1.47 -28.26
N ASN A 128 -4.28 2.33 -27.80
CA ASN A 128 -4.27 2.79 -26.41
C ASN A 128 -5.05 1.77 -25.57
N THR A 129 -4.38 1.19 -24.58
CA THR A 129 -5.00 0.11 -23.81
C THR A 129 -6.10 0.60 -22.88
N VAL A 130 -6.10 1.89 -22.55
CA VAL A 130 -7.11 2.45 -21.64
C VAL A 130 -8.39 2.81 -22.40
N THR A 131 -8.24 3.51 -23.54
CA THR A 131 -9.39 3.98 -24.30
C THR A 131 -9.84 3.00 -25.37
N ASN A 132 -9.00 2.02 -25.69
CA ASN A 132 -9.24 1.08 -26.79
C ASN A 132 -9.23 1.73 -28.16
N SER A 133 -8.77 2.97 -28.25
CA SER A 133 -8.68 3.63 -29.53
C SER A 133 -7.43 3.14 -30.28
N ARG A 134 -7.54 3.12 -31.60
CA ARG A 134 -6.51 2.58 -32.47
C ARG A 134 -6.27 3.55 -33.63
N VAL A 135 -4.99 3.81 -33.92
CA VAL A 135 -4.64 4.62 -35.07
C VAL A 135 -3.59 3.91 -35.89
N LEU A 136 -3.62 4.16 -37.19
CA LEU A 136 -2.68 3.57 -38.14
C LEU A 136 -1.78 4.67 -38.67
N GLY A 137 -0.46 4.38 -38.69
CA GLY A 137 0.49 5.32 -39.27
C GLY A 137 0.52 5.26 -40.78
N PRO A 138 1.29 6.17 -41.38
CA PRO A 138 1.46 6.09 -42.84
C PRO A 138 2.34 4.89 -43.19
N PRO A 139 2.11 4.28 -44.36
CA PRO A 139 2.89 3.13 -44.75
C PRO A 139 4.35 3.52 -45.10
N THR A 140 5.27 2.64 -44.74
CA THR A 140 6.68 2.76 -45.09
C THR A 140 7.00 1.71 -46.14
N PRO A 141 7.39 2.10 -47.34
CA PRO A 141 7.80 1.11 -48.34
C PRO A 141 9.17 0.56 -48.04
N LEU A 142 9.34 -0.75 -48.17
CA LEU A 142 10.63 -1.42 -48.04
C LEU A 142 10.98 -2.04 -49.39
N ILE A 143 12.13 -1.65 -49.95
CA ILE A 143 12.59 -2.21 -51.19
C ILE A 143 14.03 -2.70 -51.05
N LEU A 144 14.41 -3.56 -51.96
CA LEU A 144 15.78 -4.06 -51.99
C LEU A 144 16.59 -3.24 -53.00
N ARG A 145 17.82 -2.91 -52.60
CA ARG A 145 18.80 -2.36 -53.51
C ARG A 145 19.30 -3.50 -54.40
N ASN A 146 19.73 -3.15 -55.64
CA ASN A 146 20.23 -4.15 -56.56
C ASN A 146 21.73 -4.15 -56.66
N ASP A 147 22.42 -3.74 -55.61
CA ASP A 147 23.87 -3.77 -55.57
C ASP A 147 24.40 -4.98 -54.79
N GLY A 148 23.68 -6.06 -54.81
CA GLY A 148 24.16 -7.32 -54.30
C GLY A 148 23.53 -7.74 -52.99
N VAL A 149 23.99 -8.89 -52.51
CA VAL A 149 23.52 -9.49 -51.23
C VAL A 149 24.60 -9.23 -50.18
N MET A 150 24.16 -8.80 -49.02
CA MET A 150 25.10 -8.56 -47.94
C MET A 150 25.61 -9.86 -47.36
N GLY A 151 26.92 -9.94 -47.11
CA GLY A 151 27.52 -11.12 -46.53
C GLY A 151 27.21 -11.27 -45.06
N GLU A 152 27.75 -12.33 -44.49
CA GLU A 152 27.52 -12.60 -43.05
C GLU A 152 28.19 -11.54 -42.19
N TYR A 153 27.58 -11.29 -41.02
CA TYR A 153 28.11 -10.36 -40.04
C TYR A 153 27.66 -10.74 -38.65
N GLU A 154 28.41 -10.26 -37.66
CA GLU A 154 28.20 -10.61 -36.28
C GLU A 154 26.94 -9.93 -35.72
N PRO A 155 26.37 -10.47 -34.65
CA PRO A 155 25.15 -9.89 -34.08
C PRO A 155 25.40 -8.48 -33.56
N LYS A 156 24.37 -7.63 -33.74
CA LYS A 156 24.36 -6.29 -33.17
C LYS A 156 23.04 -6.12 -32.44
N ILE A 157 23.12 -5.98 -31.14
CA ILE A 157 21.89 -5.83 -30.32
C ILE A 157 21.35 -4.43 -30.53
N GLU A 158 20.13 -4.36 -31.03
CA GLU A 158 19.45 -3.07 -31.29
C GLU A 158 18.35 -2.80 -30.25
N VAL A 159 17.84 -3.82 -29.60
CA VAL A 159 16.85 -3.67 -28.56
C VAL A 159 17.42 -4.32 -27.32
N GLN A 160 17.46 -3.56 -26.22
CA GLN A 160 17.90 -4.15 -24.96
C GLN A 160 17.21 -3.47 -23.80
N PHE A 161 17.04 -4.23 -22.73
CA PHE A 161 16.40 -3.71 -21.53
C PHE A 161 17.39 -2.77 -20.81
N PRO A 162 16.86 -1.85 -19.97
CA PRO A 162 17.73 -0.85 -19.33
C PRO A 162 18.74 -1.45 -18.38
N GLU A 163 19.77 -0.67 -18.05
CA GLU A 163 20.77 -1.10 -17.07
C GLU A 163 20.17 -1.38 -15.71
N THR A 164 19.09 -0.67 -15.35
CA THR A 164 18.37 -0.91 -14.11
C THR A 164 16.89 -1.01 -14.43
N VAL A 165 16.27 -2.09 -13.99
CA VAL A 165 14.85 -2.36 -14.23
C VAL A 165 14.15 -2.47 -12.87
N PRO A 166 13.46 -1.41 -12.43
CA PRO A 166 12.68 -1.52 -11.20
C PRO A 166 11.53 -2.50 -11.40
N SER A 167 11.40 -3.45 -10.49
CA SER A 167 10.48 -4.57 -10.67
C SER A 167 9.61 -4.72 -9.43
N ALA A 168 8.30 -4.51 -9.60
CA ALA A 168 7.37 -4.51 -8.49
C ALA A 168 6.99 -5.93 -8.11
N LYS A 169 6.88 -6.15 -6.81
CA LYS A 169 6.43 -7.44 -6.28
C LYS A 169 5.11 -7.85 -6.90
N GLY A 170 5.03 -9.09 -7.35
CA GLY A 170 3.80 -9.67 -7.86
C GLY A 170 3.45 -9.34 -9.28
N THR A 171 4.20 -8.46 -9.94
CA THR A 171 3.90 -8.08 -11.32
C THR A 171 4.61 -9.00 -12.29
N THR A 172 4.24 -8.88 -13.58
CA THR A 172 4.95 -9.57 -14.66
C THR A 172 5.98 -8.61 -15.22
N VAL A 173 7.24 -8.99 -15.12
CA VAL A 173 8.36 -8.19 -15.63
C VAL A 173 8.70 -8.68 -17.03
N LYS A 174 8.80 -7.75 -17.98
CA LYS A 174 9.08 -8.08 -19.37
C LYS A 174 10.40 -7.45 -19.78
N LEU A 175 11.29 -8.27 -20.33
CA LEU A 175 12.58 -7.82 -20.80
C LEU A 175 12.67 -8.08 -22.29
N GLU A 176 13.04 -7.05 -23.05
CA GLU A 176 13.21 -7.17 -24.49
C GLU A 176 14.69 -7.17 -24.86
N CYS A 177 15.03 -8.01 -25.82
CA CYS A 177 16.38 -8.06 -26.35
C CYS A 177 16.32 -8.62 -27.76
N PHE A 178 16.83 -7.88 -28.73
CA PHE A 178 16.79 -8.35 -30.12
C PHE A 178 18.01 -7.83 -30.86
N ALA A 179 18.54 -8.68 -31.74
CA ALA A 179 19.76 -8.37 -32.47
C ALA A 179 19.58 -8.56 -33.96
N LEU A 180 20.24 -7.68 -34.72
CA LEU A 180 20.41 -7.85 -36.16
C LEU A 180 21.61 -8.71 -36.38
N GLY A 181 21.61 -9.48 -37.45
CA GLY A 181 22.78 -10.31 -37.78
C GLY A 181 22.47 -11.23 -38.96
N ASN A 182 23.53 -11.70 -39.58
CA ASN A 182 23.46 -12.63 -40.69
C ASN A 182 24.55 -13.68 -40.48
N PRO A 183 24.23 -14.93 -40.18
CA PRO A 183 22.88 -15.52 -40.06
C PRO A 183 22.10 -14.91 -38.91
N VAL A 184 20.76 -15.15 -38.89
CA VAL A 184 19.89 -14.65 -37.84
C VAL A 184 20.41 -15.10 -36.47
N PRO A 185 20.69 -14.14 -35.57
CA PRO A 185 21.21 -14.53 -34.28
C PRO A 185 20.22 -15.33 -33.44
N THR A 186 20.77 -16.17 -32.60
CA THR A 186 19.99 -16.87 -31.58
C THR A 186 20.08 -16.08 -30.28
N ILE A 187 18.92 -15.82 -29.66
CA ILE A 187 18.84 -15.08 -28.40
C ILE A 187 18.68 -16.07 -27.27
N SER A 188 19.54 -15.94 -26.26
CA SER A 188 19.40 -16.73 -25.05
C SER A 188 19.54 -15.84 -23.83
N TRP A 189 19.03 -16.32 -22.69
CA TRP A 189 18.93 -15.55 -21.46
C TRP A 189 19.65 -16.28 -20.34
N ARG A 190 20.30 -15.52 -19.47
CA ARG A 190 20.96 -16.10 -18.31
C ARG A 190 21.09 -15.04 -17.22
N ARG A 191 21.44 -15.49 -16.03
CA ARG A 191 21.73 -14.59 -14.90
C ARG A 191 23.24 -14.59 -14.69
N ALA A 192 23.76 -13.38 -14.46
CA ALA A 192 25.20 -13.22 -14.25
C ALA A 192 25.60 -13.55 -12.81
N ASP A 193 24.64 -13.69 -11.90
CA ASP A 193 24.94 -14.00 -10.50
C ASP A 193 25.07 -15.49 -10.24
N GLY A 194 25.08 -16.32 -11.28
CA GLY A 194 25.27 -17.75 -11.15
C GLY A 194 23.99 -18.54 -10.88
N LYS A 195 22.88 -17.83 -10.66
CA LYS A 195 21.60 -18.50 -10.48
C LYS A 195 20.97 -18.81 -11.82
N GLN A 196 19.98 -19.68 -11.80
CA GLN A 196 19.24 -19.99 -13.02
C GLN A 196 18.12 -18.98 -13.23
N ILE A 197 17.72 -18.80 -14.49
CA ILE A 197 16.51 -18.05 -14.81
C ILE A 197 15.35 -18.72 -14.08
N PRO A 198 14.45 -17.95 -13.43
CA PRO A 198 13.33 -18.59 -12.73
C PRO A 198 12.55 -19.52 -13.65
N ARG A 199 12.12 -20.65 -13.12
CA ARG A 199 11.40 -21.64 -13.93
C ARG A 199 10.09 -21.09 -14.47
N LYS A 200 9.47 -20.15 -13.74
CA LYS A 200 8.21 -19.56 -14.15
C LYS A 200 8.37 -18.61 -15.34
N ALA A 201 9.60 -18.20 -15.64
CA ALA A 201 9.84 -17.28 -16.73
C ALA A 201 9.47 -17.93 -18.07
N ARG A 202 8.95 -17.10 -18.97
CA ARG A 202 8.47 -17.56 -20.26
C ARG A 202 9.15 -16.80 -21.39
N ARG A 203 9.41 -17.53 -22.48
CA ARG A 203 9.85 -16.94 -23.73
C ARG A 203 8.73 -17.14 -24.73
N HIS A 204 8.28 -16.04 -25.31
CA HIS A 204 7.15 -16.11 -26.24
C HIS A 204 7.64 -16.46 -27.63
N ARG A 205 6.78 -16.22 -28.63
CA ARG A 205 7.06 -16.57 -30.02
C ARG A 205 8.42 -16.13 -30.47
N SER A 206 8.86 -14.96 -30.01
CA SER A 206 10.20 -14.49 -30.23
C SER A 206 11.01 -14.70 -28.95
N SER A 207 12.18 -15.29 -29.07
CA SER A 207 13.05 -15.43 -27.90
C SER A 207 13.61 -14.08 -27.44
N GLY A 208 13.26 -13.00 -28.15
CA GLY A 208 13.64 -11.65 -27.77
C GLY A 208 12.82 -11.07 -26.64
N LEU A 209 11.81 -11.79 -26.15
CA LEU A 209 10.99 -11.32 -25.02
C LEU A 209 11.04 -12.36 -23.92
N LEU A 210 11.52 -11.95 -22.75
CA LEU A 210 11.51 -12.77 -21.56
C LEU A 210 10.49 -12.20 -20.57
N GLU A 211 9.53 -13.01 -20.14
CA GLU A 211 8.54 -12.60 -19.16
C GLU A 211 8.74 -13.35 -17.86
N ILE A 212 8.79 -12.60 -16.75
CA ILE A 212 8.88 -13.19 -15.42
C ILE A 212 7.60 -12.83 -14.68
N PRO A 213 6.64 -13.76 -14.58
CA PRO A 213 5.39 -13.46 -13.87
C PRO A 213 5.61 -13.51 -12.37
N ASN A 214 4.72 -12.83 -11.63
CA ASN A 214 4.71 -12.86 -10.18
C ASN A 214 6.10 -12.61 -9.59
N PHE A 215 6.69 -11.49 -9.94
CA PHE A 215 8.06 -11.16 -9.56
C PHE A 215 8.22 -11.12 -8.04
N GLN A 216 9.27 -11.78 -7.54
CA GLN A 216 9.56 -11.85 -6.11
C GLN A 216 11.00 -11.44 -5.86
N GLN A 217 11.34 -11.29 -4.58
CA GLN A 217 12.68 -10.85 -4.18
C GLN A 217 13.77 -11.76 -4.75
N GLU A 218 13.52 -13.06 -4.76
CA GLU A 218 14.55 -14.01 -5.25
C GLU A 218 14.75 -13.93 -6.75
N ASP A 219 13.83 -13.28 -7.47
CA ASP A 219 14.00 -13.09 -8.91
C ASP A 219 14.88 -11.90 -9.25
N ALA A 220 15.16 -11.04 -8.29
CA ALA A 220 16.02 -9.88 -8.52
C ALA A 220 17.45 -10.29 -8.74
N GLY A 221 18.15 -9.52 -9.57
CA GLY A 221 19.54 -9.80 -9.87
C GLY A 221 19.95 -9.29 -11.22
N LEU A 222 21.15 -9.66 -11.64
CA LEU A 222 21.71 -9.21 -12.88
C LEU A 222 21.40 -10.23 -13.97
N TYR A 223 20.66 -9.78 -14.99
CA TYR A 223 20.23 -10.63 -16.10
C TYR A 223 21.01 -10.26 -17.35
N GLU A 224 21.29 -11.26 -18.19
CA GLU A 224 21.98 -11.06 -19.45
C GLU A 224 21.22 -11.70 -20.58
N CYS A 225 21.24 -11.02 -21.73
CA CYS A 225 20.75 -11.51 -22.99
C CYS A 225 21.97 -11.71 -23.88
N VAL A 226 22.05 -12.89 -24.50
CA VAL A 226 23.17 -13.23 -25.37
C VAL A 226 22.64 -13.46 -26.78
N ALA A 227 23.16 -12.68 -27.74
CA ALA A 227 22.85 -12.83 -29.15
C ALA A 227 24.06 -13.43 -29.84
N GLU A 228 23.85 -14.54 -30.54
CA GLU A 228 24.99 -15.28 -31.08
C GLU A 228 24.69 -15.86 -32.46
N ASN A 229 25.65 -15.76 -33.36
CA ASN A 229 25.64 -16.53 -34.61
C ASN A 229 27.05 -17.03 -34.86
N VAL A 230 27.28 -17.62 -36.04
CA VAL A 230 28.60 -18.18 -36.31
C VAL A 230 29.67 -17.10 -36.45
N ARG A 231 29.28 -15.86 -36.61
CA ARG A 231 30.26 -14.76 -36.80
C ARG A 231 30.60 -14.06 -35.49
N GLY A 232 29.88 -14.32 -34.40
CA GLY A 232 30.21 -13.68 -33.16
C GLY A 232 29.09 -13.69 -32.15
N LYS A 233 29.31 -12.91 -31.11
CA LYS A 233 28.44 -12.87 -29.93
C LYS A 233 28.35 -11.44 -29.41
N ASN A 234 27.16 -11.05 -28.96
CA ASN A 234 26.91 -9.74 -28.38
C ASN A 234 26.08 -9.94 -27.14
N VAL A 235 26.39 -9.22 -26.07
CA VAL A 235 25.72 -9.41 -24.76
C VAL A 235 25.18 -8.09 -24.26
N ALA A 236 23.95 -8.11 -23.74
CA ALA A 236 23.36 -6.98 -23.04
C ALA A 236 23.00 -7.43 -21.64
N ARG A 237 23.11 -6.51 -20.68
CA ARG A 237 22.84 -6.86 -19.30
C ARG A 237 22.13 -5.74 -18.56
N GLY A 238 21.39 -6.11 -17.52
CA GLY A 238 20.71 -5.14 -16.68
C GLY A 238 20.36 -5.75 -15.35
N GLN A 239 20.29 -4.87 -14.36
CA GLN A 239 19.97 -5.25 -12.98
C GLN A 239 18.48 -5.11 -12.74
N LEU A 240 17.83 -6.22 -12.36
CA LEU A 240 16.43 -6.18 -11.96
C LEU A 240 16.39 -5.96 -10.45
N THR A 241 15.83 -4.82 -10.04
CA THR A 241 15.72 -4.50 -8.63
C THR A 241 14.29 -4.74 -8.17
N PHE A 242 14.17 -5.10 -6.90
CA PHE A 242 12.88 -5.46 -6.32
C PHE A 242 12.33 -4.29 -5.54
N TYR A 243 11.03 -4.01 -5.71
CA TYR A 243 10.35 -3.06 -4.83
C TYR A 243 8.94 -3.55 -4.53
N ALA A 244 8.38 -3.03 -3.44
CA ALA A 244 7.04 -3.41 -3.02
C ALA A 244 6.37 -2.23 -2.34
N GLN A 245 5.10 -2.02 -2.66
CA GLN A 245 4.29 -1.04 -1.97
C GLN A 245 4.07 -1.48 -0.53
N PRO A 246 3.78 -0.53 0.37
CA PRO A 246 3.45 -0.92 1.74
C PRO A 246 2.22 -1.82 1.80
N ASN A 247 2.25 -2.74 2.77
CA ASN A 247 1.15 -3.67 3.00
C ASN A 247 1.07 -3.92 4.49
N TRP A 248 -0.12 -3.85 5.08
CA TRP A 248 -0.23 -3.95 6.52
C TRP A 248 0.12 -5.34 7.03
N ILE A 249 0.96 -5.38 8.08
CA ILE A 249 1.22 -6.58 8.88
C ILE A 249 0.40 -6.50 10.15
N GLN A 250 0.36 -5.32 10.77
CA GLN A 250 -0.39 -5.09 11.99
C GLN A 250 -1.07 -3.73 11.90
N LYS A 251 -2.38 -3.72 12.07
CA LYS A 251 -3.19 -2.51 12.04
C LYS A 251 -3.60 -2.11 13.45
N ILE A 252 -3.95 -0.84 13.61
CA ILE A 252 -4.56 -0.39 14.86
C ILE A 252 -6.02 -0.79 14.89
N SER A 253 -6.56 -0.91 16.08
CA SER A 253 -7.98 -1.21 16.28
C SER A 253 -8.54 -0.33 17.37
N ASP A 254 -9.87 -0.22 17.42
CA ASP A 254 -10.55 0.69 18.34
C ASP A 254 -10.16 0.40 19.78
N VAL A 255 -10.04 1.48 20.55
CA VAL A 255 -9.70 1.40 21.97
C VAL A 255 -10.68 2.25 22.75
N HIS A 256 -11.17 1.69 23.86
CA HIS A 256 -12.00 2.40 24.82
C HIS A 256 -11.17 2.54 26.09
N ALA A 257 -10.76 3.76 26.38
CA ALA A 257 -9.86 4.02 27.50
C ALA A 257 -10.56 4.85 28.57
N ALA A 258 -10.30 4.50 29.82
CA ALA A 258 -10.76 5.33 30.91
C ALA A 258 -9.86 6.55 31.00
N ILE A 259 -10.42 7.65 31.45
CA ILE A 259 -9.64 8.86 31.61
C ILE A 259 -8.45 8.59 32.55
N GLU A 260 -7.31 9.17 32.23
CA GLU A 260 -6.02 9.02 32.93
C GLU A 260 -5.30 7.70 32.67
N GLU A 261 -5.87 6.81 31.87
CA GLU A 261 -5.14 5.62 31.42
C GLU A 261 -4.20 5.98 30.27
N ASN A 262 -3.40 5.01 29.87
CA ASN A 262 -2.49 5.16 28.74
C ASN A 262 -2.99 4.35 27.56
N VAL A 263 -2.74 4.86 26.35
CA VAL A 263 -3.07 4.17 25.12
C VAL A 263 -1.80 3.95 24.33
N VAL A 264 -1.63 2.73 23.81
CA VAL A 264 -0.49 2.37 22.97
C VAL A 264 -1.03 1.68 21.71
N TRP A 265 -0.62 2.18 20.60
CA TRP A 265 -0.99 1.58 19.33
C TRP A 265 0.25 1.31 18.49
N UNK A 266 0.39 0.24 17.76
CA UNK A 266 1.38 0.00 16.95
C UNK A 266 0.84 -0.28 15.68
N CYS A 267 1.38 0.11 14.83
CA CYS A 267 1.06 -0.38 13.48
C CYS A 267 2.37 -0.75 12.78
N ARG A 268 2.29 -1.71 11.89
CA ARG A 268 3.48 -2.20 11.22
C ARG A 268 3.13 -2.63 9.80
N ALA A 269 3.96 -2.22 8.83
CA ALA A 269 3.74 -2.53 7.42
C ALA A 269 5.01 -3.08 6.82
N SER A 270 4.83 -3.98 5.84
CA SER A 270 5.93 -4.44 5.00
C SER A 270 6.04 -3.50 3.80
N GLY A 271 7.17 -3.59 3.14
CA GLY A 271 7.41 -2.81 1.93
C GLY A 271 8.89 -2.75 1.64
N SER A 272 9.22 -2.44 0.40
CA SER A 272 10.61 -2.26 0.01
C SER A 272 10.67 -1.06 -0.92
N PRO A 273 11.34 0.02 -0.53
CA PRO A 273 12.02 0.27 0.76
C PRO A 273 11.07 0.22 1.95
N LYS A 274 11.65 0.06 3.14
CA LYS A 274 10.85 0.03 4.36
C LYS A 274 10.00 1.29 4.47
N PRO A 275 8.70 1.14 4.81
CA PRO A 275 7.84 2.31 4.92
C PRO A 275 8.21 3.19 6.10
N SER A 276 7.95 4.47 5.98
CA SER A 276 7.95 5.40 7.10
C SER A 276 6.51 5.57 7.57
N TYR A 277 6.35 6.10 8.80
CA TYR A 277 5.05 6.20 9.43
C TYR A 277 4.76 7.61 9.86
N ARG A 278 3.49 8.00 9.76
CA ARG A 278 3.01 9.21 10.39
C ARG A 278 1.59 8.99 10.85
N TRP A 279 1.09 9.90 11.66
CA TRP A 279 -0.18 9.73 12.31
C TRP A 279 -1.08 10.93 12.07
N LEU A 280 -2.38 10.65 11.99
CA LEU A 280 -3.39 11.69 11.89
C LEU A 280 -4.38 11.53 13.02
N LYS A 281 -4.92 12.66 13.48
CA LYS A 281 -6.07 12.65 14.38
C LYS A 281 -7.13 13.53 13.76
N ASP A 282 -8.29 12.96 13.52
CA ASP A 282 -9.42 13.66 12.91
C ASP A 282 -9.01 14.37 11.63
N GLY A 283 -8.17 13.70 10.83
CA GLY A 283 -7.76 14.17 9.52
C GLY A 283 -6.59 15.14 9.52
N GLU A 284 -6.10 15.55 10.69
CA GLU A 284 -5.01 16.49 10.79
C GLU A 284 -3.74 15.81 11.28
N PRO A 285 -2.57 16.28 10.86
CA PRO A 285 -1.33 15.67 11.34
C PRO A 285 -1.24 15.68 12.86
N LEU A 286 -0.87 14.54 13.43
CA LEU A 286 -0.65 14.40 14.86
C LEU A 286 0.83 14.53 15.10
N LEU A 287 1.21 15.50 15.93
CA LEU A 287 2.62 15.78 16.20
C LEU A 287 2.96 15.37 17.61
N PRO A 288 4.19 14.92 17.84
CA PRO A 288 4.60 14.58 19.20
C PRO A 288 4.64 15.83 20.07
N GLN A 289 3.93 15.79 21.15
CA GLN A 289 3.79 16.96 22.04
C GLN A 289 3.24 16.52 23.37
N GLY A 290 3.97 16.81 24.45
CA GLY A 290 3.49 16.52 25.78
C GLY A 290 3.20 15.04 25.98
N ARG A 291 1.93 14.73 26.19
CA ARG A 291 1.51 13.35 26.49
C ARG A 291 1.52 12.43 25.27
N VAL A 292 1.66 13.01 24.06
CA VAL A 292 1.63 12.23 22.84
C VAL A 292 3.06 11.98 22.37
N GLN A 293 3.42 10.72 22.23
CA GLN A 293 4.75 10.33 21.76
C GLN A 293 4.62 9.46 20.54
N LEU A 294 5.43 9.75 19.53
CA LEU A 294 5.42 9.02 18.26
C LEU A 294 6.82 8.51 17.99
N GLU A 295 6.91 7.22 17.66
CA GLU A 295 8.20 6.63 17.30
C GLU A 295 7.94 5.55 16.28
N GLN A 296 8.28 5.84 15.01
CA GLN A 296 8.00 4.90 13.94
C GLN A 296 6.50 4.60 13.93
N GLY A 297 6.12 3.34 13.94
CA GLY A 297 4.72 2.95 13.95
C GLY A 297 4.09 2.86 15.33
N LEU A 298 4.72 3.44 16.34
CA LEU A 298 4.24 3.36 17.71
C LEU A 298 3.72 4.72 18.17
N LEU A 299 2.45 4.74 18.58
CA LEU A 299 1.84 5.94 19.18
C LEU A 299 1.53 5.63 20.63
N THR A 300 2.00 6.52 21.51
CA THR A 300 1.70 6.40 22.94
C THR A 300 1.05 7.69 23.41
N ILE A 301 -0.12 7.57 24.03
CA ILE A 301 -0.79 8.70 24.67
C ILE A 301 -0.85 8.37 26.15
N THR A 302 -0.17 9.18 26.95
CA THR A 302 -0.19 8.96 28.41
C THR A 302 -1.21 9.87 29.03
N ASN A 303 -1.80 9.39 30.14
CA ASN A 303 -2.71 10.18 30.94
C ASN A 303 -3.86 10.71 30.08
N VAL A 304 -4.60 9.82 29.44
CA VAL A 304 -5.63 10.17 28.46
C VAL A 304 -6.65 11.13 29.05
N SER A 305 -7.02 12.15 28.28
CA SER A 305 -8.07 13.09 28.65
C SER A 305 -9.19 13.03 27.63
N LEU A 306 -10.32 13.69 27.95
CA LEU A 306 -11.48 13.70 27.04
C LEU A 306 -11.14 14.27 25.68
N SER A 307 -10.22 15.23 25.63
CA SER A 307 -9.84 15.85 24.36
C SER A 307 -9.05 14.90 23.45
N ASP A 308 -8.58 13.78 23.96
CA ASP A 308 -7.87 12.80 23.14
C ASP A 308 -8.82 11.92 22.34
N ALA A 309 -10.10 11.92 22.64
CA ALA A 309 -11.07 11.11 21.88
C ALA A 309 -11.12 11.57 20.44
N GLY A 310 -11.30 10.61 19.53
CA GLY A 310 -11.40 10.93 18.11
C GLY A 310 -11.01 9.76 17.26
N MET A 311 -10.89 10.02 15.95
CA MET A 311 -10.46 9.01 15.00
C MET A 311 -8.98 9.20 14.69
N TYR A 312 -8.24 8.16 14.88
CA TYR A 312 -6.79 8.15 14.63
C TYR A 312 -6.47 7.31 13.42
N GLN A 313 -5.49 7.75 12.67
CA GLN A 313 -5.04 6.98 11.52
C GLN A 313 -3.52 6.88 11.52
N CYS A 314 -3.05 5.66 11.25
CA CYS A 314 -1.65 5.39 11.02
C CYS A 314 -1.44 5.31 9.52
N VAL A 315 -0.45 6.05 9.01
CA VAL A 315 -0.16 6.12 7.59
C VAL A 315 1.22 5.55 7.35
N ALA A 316 1.31 4.52 6.51
CA ALA A 316 2.59 3.92 6.15
C ALA A 316 2.86 4.22 4.69
N GLU A 317 4.07 4.66 4.38
CA GLU A 317 4.39 5.17 3.05
C GLU A 317 5.82 4.84 2.66
N ASN A 318 6.01 4.43 1.42
CA ASN A 318 7.32 4.50 0.78
C ASN A 318 7.12 5.18 -0.57
N ARG A 319 8.19 5.26 -1.39
CA ARG A 319 8.05 6.03 -2.64
C ARG A 319 7.15 5.35 -3.67
N HIS A 320 6.67 4.15 -3.38
CA HIS A 320 5.84 3.40 -4.31
C HIS A 320 4.38 3.35 -3.91
N GLY A 321 4.04 3.76 -2.69
CA GLY A 321 2.65 3.73 -2.28
C GLY A 321 2.45 4.21 -0.86
N ILE A 322 1.18 4.35 -0.50
CA ILE A 322 0.76 4.86 0.80
C ILE A 322 -0.50 4.11 1.23
N ILE A 323 -0.53 3.68 2.50
CA ILE A 323 -1.68 2.98 3.03
C ILE A 323 -2.07 3.58 4.38
N PHE A 324 -3.36 3.50 4.67
CA PHE A 324 -3.95 4.06 5.88
C PHE A 324 -4.62 2.97 6.70
N ALA A 325 -4.53 3.07 8.02
CA ALA A 325 -5.30 2.23 8.95
C ALA A 325 -5.95 3.17 9.96
N SER A 326 -7.21 2.92 10.27
CA SER A 326 -8.01 3.83 11.09
C SER A 326 -8.53 3.12 12.33
N ALA A 327 -8.65 3.87 13.43
CA ALA A 327 -9.22 3.34 14.66
C ALA A 327 -9.78 4.48 15.49
N GLU A 328 -10.81 4.17 16.26
CA GLU A 328 -11.42 5.14 17.17
C GLU A 328 -10.81 5.02 18.56
N LEU A 329 -10.52 6.16 19.16
CA LEU A 329 -10.26 6.23 20.59
C LEU A 329 -11.47 6.87 21.26
N SER A 330 -12.16 6.10 22.08
CA SER A 330 -13.21 6.66 22.90
C SER A 330 -12.71 6.74 24.35
N VAL A 331 -13.01 7.86 24.98
CA VAL A 331 -12.54 8.11 26.34
C VAL A 331 -13.76 8.13 27.27
N ILE A 332 -13.69 7.32 28.31
CA ILE A 332 -14.79 7.14 29.23
C ILE A 332 -14.56 7.96 30.49
N ALA A 333 -15.53 8.80 30.84
CA ALA A 333 -15.50 9.58 32.07
C ALA A 333 -16.85 9.34 32.75
N VAL A 334 -16.81 8.72 33.95
CA VAL A 334 -18.02 8.30 34.63
C VAL A 334 -17.88 8.61 36.12
N GLY A 335 -18.89 9.26 36.69
CA GLY A 335 -18.97 9.41 38.13
C GLY A 335 -19.15 8.06 38.78
N PRO A 336 -18.75 7.92 40.06
CA PRO A 336 -18.85 6.62 40.74
C PRO A 336 -20.27 6.08 40.74
N ASP A 337 -20.36 4.76 40.53
CA ASP A 337 -21.64 4.08 40.38
C ASP A 337 -21.54 2.71 41.04
N PHE A 338 -22.33 2.50 42.09
CA PHE A 338 -22.38 1.24 42.84
C PHE A 338 -23.50 0.31 42.35
N SER A 339 -24.25 0.69 41.33
CA SER A 339 -25.51 -0.04 41.03
C SER A 339 -25.27 -1.52 40.74
N LYS A 340 -24.10 -1.89 40.24
CA LYS A 340 -23.78 -3.28 39.95
C LYS A 340 -22.82 -3.91 40.94
N THR A 341 -22.33 -3.13 41.88
CA THR A 341 -21.31 -3.61 42.85
C THR A 341 -21.56 -3.04 44.24
N LEU A 342 -22.81 -3.13 44.68
CA LEU A 342 -23.14 -2.69 46.01
C LEU A 342 -22.27 -3.42 47.04
N LEU A 343 -22.01 -2.77 48.16
CA LEU A 343 -21.33 -3.42 49.25
C LEU A 343 -22.15 -4.65 49.69
N LYS A 344 -21.42 -5.67 50.15
CA LYS A 344 -22.05 -6.85 50.73
C LYS A 344 -22.87 -6.39 51.93
N LYS A 345 -24.15 -6.78 51.97
CA LYS A 345 -25.05 -6.31 52.97
C LYS A 345 -24.63 -6.73 54.39
N LEU A 346 -24.08 -7.92 54.51
CA LEU A 346 -23.71 -8.47 55.80
C LEU A 346 -22.41 -9.20 55.71
N THR A 347 -21.49 -8.87 56.57
CA THR A 347 -20.20 -9.53 56.67
C THR A 347 -20.01 -10.02 58.07
N LEU A 348 -19.63 -11.28 58.21
CA LEU A 348 -19.44 -11.92 59.51
C LEU A 348 -17.93 -12.12 59.76
N VAL A 349 -17.50 -11.84 60.95
CA VAL A 349 -16.11 -12.05 61.32
C VAL A 349 -16.04 -12.40 62.82
N LYS A 350 -15.04 -13.20 63.20
CA LYS A 350 -14.83 -13.56 64.61
C LYS A 350 -13.92 -12.51 65.26
N VAL A 351 -14.13 -12.36 66.59
CA VAL A 351 -13.20 -11.52 67.37
C VAL A 351 -11.78 -12.01 67.14
N GLY A 352 -10.89 -11.07 66.94
CA GLY A 352 -9.49 -11.36 66.70
C GLY A 352 -9.13 -11.66 65.25
N GLY A 353 -10.13 -11.80 64.39
CA GLY A 353 -9.91 -12.11 62.99
C GLY A 353 -9.61 -10.88 62.15
N GLU A 354 -9.55 -11.13 60.85
CA GLU A 354 -9.32 -10.09 59.86
C GLU A 354 -10.46 -10.07 58.86
N VAL A 355 -10.85 -8.87 58.48
CA VAL A 355 -11.93 -8.74 57.47
C VAL A 355 -11.53 -7.68 56.46
N ILE A 356 -11.92 -7.93 55.19
CA ILE A 356 -11.80 -6.95 54.13
C ILE A 356 -13.18 -6.70 53.58
N ILE A 357 -13.63 -5.45 53.66
CA ILE A 357 -14.94 -5.06 53.07
C ILE A 357 -14.61 -4.42 51.73
N GLU A 358 -14.99 -5.10 50.65
CA GLU A 358 -14.68 -4.63 49.29
C GLU A 358 -15.51 -3.41 48.92
N CYS A 359 -14.87 -2.47 48.22
CA CYS A 359 -15.56 -1.32 47.68
C CYS A 359 -15.07 -1.14 46.23
N LYS A 360 -15.95 -1.48 45.27
CA LYS A 360 -15.51 -1.50 43.86
C LYS A 360 -16.58 -0.87 42.96
N PRO A 361 -16.81 0.43 43.12
CA PRO A 361 -17.74 1.10 42.20
C PRO A 361 -17.12 1.25 40.84
N LYS A 362 -17.95 1.39 39.81
CA LYS A 362 -17.50 1.73 38.49
C LYS A 362 -17.29 3.23 38.46
N ALA A 363 -16.09 3.64 38.04
CA ALA A 363 -15.77 5.07 37.97
C ALA A 363 -14.59 5.31 37.01
N SER A 364 -14.61 6.46 36.36
CA SER A 364 -13.51 6.89 35.50
C SER A 364 -13.48 8.42 35.51
N PRO A 365 -12.42 9.06 36.00
CA PRO A 365 -11.17 8.50 36.52
C PRO A 365 -11.39 7.78 37.84
N ARG A 366 -10.33 7.10 38.24
CA ARG A 366 -10.30 6.36 39.48
C ARG A 366 -10.72 7.28 40.62
N PRO A 367 -11.69 6.85 41.46
CA PRO A 367 -12.16 7.75 42.53
C PRO A 367 -11.22 7.76 43.71
N THR A 368 -11.39 8.75 44.54
CA THR A 368 -10.84 8.72 45.90
C THR A 368 -11.88 8.10 46.80
N TYR A 369 -11.40 7.41 47.84
CA TYR A 369 -12.27 6.65 48.72
C TYR A 369 -12.16 7.20 50.16
N SER A 370 -13.31 7.22 50.82
CA SER A 370 -13.34 7.43 52.24
C SER A 370 -14.38 6.51 52.83
N TRP A 371 -14.25 6.21 54.11
CA TRP A 371 -15.14 5.29 54.79
C TRP A 371 -15.78 5.97 55.96
N LYS A 372 -17.03 5.57 56.27
CA LYS A 372 -17.71 5.99 57.46
C LYS A 372 -18.13 4.76 58.26
N LYS A 373 -18.09 4.92 59.57
CA LYS A 373 -18.75 3.95 60.43
C LYS A 373 -19.89 4.66 61.14
N GLY A 374 -21.13 4.21 60.86
CA GLY A 374 -22.28 5.00 61.20
C GLY A 374 -22.21 6.35 60.51
N ARG A 375 -22.24 7.43 61.28
CA ARG A 375 -22.18 8.77 60.72
C ARG A 375 -20.78 9.38 60.78
N ASP A 376 -19.83 8.66 61.39
CA ASP A 376 -18.51 9.23 61.64
C ASP A 376 -17.54 8.81 60.58
N ILE A 377 -16.67 9.76 60.14
CA ILE A 377 -15.62 9.43 59.22
C ILE A 377 -14.63 8.50 59.93
N LEU A 378 -14.30 7.40 59.25
CA LEU A 378 -13.44 6.37 59.80
C LEU A 378 -12.01 6.75 59.48
N ARG A 379 -11.15 6.81 60.49
CA ARG A 379 -9.76 7.15 60.29
C ARG A 379 -8.88 5.92 60.36
N GLU A 380 -7.91 5.89 59.50
CA GLU A 380 -6.99 4.77 59.49
C GLU A 380 -6.12 4.78 60.78
N ASN A 381 -5.79 3.58 61.21
CA ASN A 381 -4.89 3.41 62.34
C ASN A 381 -4.15 2.08 62.19
N GLU A 382 -3.60 1.57 63.27
CA GLU A 382 -2.81 0.35 63.19
C GLU A 382 -3.64 -0.86 62.74
N ARG A 383 -4.92 -0.87 63.07
CA ARG A 383 -5.80 -2.00 62.75
C ARG A 383 -6.65 -1.78 61.51
N ILE A 384 -6.90 -0.53 61.16
CA ILE A 384 -7.85 -0.17 60.10
C ILE A 384 -7.13 0.53 58.99
N THR A 385 -7.17 -0.01 57.76
CA THR A 385 -6.49 0.48 56.59
C THR A 385 -7.40 0.54 55.39
N VAL A 386 -7.33 1.60 54.62
CA VAL A 386 -8.01 1.67 53.32
C VAL A 386 -6.98 1.22 52.28
N LEU A 387 -7.32 0.15 51.55
CA LEU A 387 -6.41 -0.40 50.56
C LEU A 387 -6.47 0.42 49.27
N ASP A 388 -5.50 0.18 48.39
CA ASP A 388 -5.37 0.95 47.13
C ASP A 388 -6.62 0.84 46.27
N ASP A 389 -7.32 -0.28 46.35
CA ASP A 389 -8.53 -0.47 45.53
C ASP A 389 -9.79 0.09 46.17
N GLY A 390 -9.63 0.74 47.32
CA GLY A 390 -10.75 1.34 48.00
C GLY A 390 -11.34 0.48 49.10
N SER A 391 -10.96 -0.78 49.20
CA SER A 391 -11.51 -1.72 50.18
C SER A 391 -10.96 -1.36 51.58
N LEU A 392 -11.79 -1.71 52.57
CA LEU A 392 -11.45 -1.47 53.97
C LEU A 392 -10.96 -2.77 54.62
N ARG A 393 -9.79 -2.71 55.23
CA ARG A 393 -9.20 -3.85 55.91
C ARG A 393 -9.16 -3.57 57.41
N ILE A 394 -9.70 -4.48 58.21
CA ILE A 394 -9.65 -4.39 59.67
C ILE A 394 -9.03 -5.68 60.17
N VAL A 395 -7.97 -5.54 60.95
CA VAL A 395 -7.27 -6.69 61.55
C VAL A 395 -7.54 -6.67 63.05
N ASN A 396 -7.39 -7.84 63.63
CA ASN A 396 -7.53 -7.99 65.08
C ASN A 396 -8.87 -7.42 65.54
N VAL A 397 -9.97 -7.87 64.92
CA VAL A 397 -11.32 -7.33 65.07
C VAL A 397 -11.77 -7.45 66.48
N THR A 398 -12.43 -6.40 67.02
CA THR A 398 -13.08 -6.40 68.31
C THR A 398 -14.56 -6.24 68.15
N LYS A 399 -15.34 -6.50 69.24
CA LYS A 399 -16.78 -6.39 69.15
C LYS A 399 -17.23 -4.97 68.87
N SER A 400 -16.44 -3.98 69.27
CA SER A 400 -16.76 -2.58 69.00
C SER A 400 -16.65 -2.23 67.52
N ASP A 401 -16.03 -3.10 66.74
CA ASP A 401 -15.95 -2.86 65.30
C ASP A 401 -17.28 -3.19 64.57
N ALA A 402 -18.19 -3.85 65.24
CA ALA A 402 -19.51 -4.15 64.64
C ALA A 402 -20.27 -2.86 64.34
N GLY A 403 -21.00 -2.87 63.25
CA GLY A 403 -21.82 -1.73 62.90
C GLY A 403 -21.96 -1.56 61.43
N SER A 404 -22.39 -0.37 61.04
CA SER A 404 -22.70 -0.03 59.66
C SER A 404 -21.51 0.71 59.05
N TYR A 405 -21.01 0.19 57.91
CA TYR A 405 -19.88 0.79 57.20
C TYR A 405 -20.33 1.29 55.85
N THR A 406 -19.89 2.50 55.52
CA THR A 406 -20.25 3.12 54.23
C THR A 406 -18.98 3.49 53.46
N CYS A 407 -18.89 3.02 52.23
CA CYS A 407 -17.82 3.43 51.31
C CYS A 407 -18.31 4.62 50.51
N VAL A 408 -17.57 5.70 50.51
CA VAL A 408 -17.86 6.91 49.73
C VAL A 408 -16.79 7.07 48.68
N ALA A 409 -17.20 7.08 47.43
CA ALA A 409 -16.26 7.23 46.27
C ALA A 409 -16.58 8.51 45.57
N THR A 410 -15.51 9.27 45.22
CA THR A 410 -15.64 10.59 44.64
C THR A 410 -14.62 10.76 43.49
N ASN A 411 -15.08 11.30 42.35
CA ASN A 411 -14.19 11.86 41.35
C ASN A 411 -14.79 13.17 40.84
N HIS A 412 -14.19 13.73 39.80
CA HIS A 412 -14.65 15.04 39.27
C HIS A 412 -16.12 15.01 38.81
N PHE A 413 -16.64 13.83 38.54
CA PHE A 413 -17.95 13.69 37.91
C PHE A 413 -19.02 13.30 38.89
N GLY A 414 -18.69 13.08 40.14
CA GLY A 414 -19.72 12.79 41.12
C GLY A 414 -19.24 12.09 42.37
N THR A 415 -20.18 11.84 43.26
CA THR A 415 -19.94 11.13 44.52
C THR A 415 -21.05 10.11 44.68
N ALA A 416 -20.69 8.94 45.16
CA ALA A 416 -21.66 7.89 45.42
C ALA A 416 -21.22 7.10 46.65
N SER A 417 -22.17 6.42 47.29
CA SER A 417 -21.87 5.65 48.48
C SER A 417 -22.66 4.35 48.48
N SER A 418 -22.16 3.41 49.25
CA SER A 418 -22.84 2.15 49.49
C SER A 418 -22.53 1.69 50.91
N THR A 419 -23.50 1.07 51.55
CA THR A 419 -23.44 0.72 52.98
C THR A 419 -23.66 -0.79 53.17
N GLY A 420 -22.90 -1.36 54.09
CA GLY A 420 -23.05 -2.73 54.52
C GLY A 420 -22.77 -2.85 56.02
N SER A 421 -23.23 -3.94 56.59
CA SER A 421 -23.09 -4.16 58.04
C SER A 421 -22.02 -5.20 58.33
N LEU A 422 -21.30 -4.96 59.42
CA LEU A 422 -20.32 -5.91 59.95
C LEU A 422 -20.81 -6.43 61.27
N VAL A 423 -20.91 -7.77 61.37
CA VAL A 423 -21.31 -8.44 62.57
C VAL A 423 -20.11 -9.19 63.11
N VAL A 424 -19.80 -8.99 64.41
CA VAL A 424 -18.65 -9.61 65.04
C VAL A 424 -19.17 -10.65 66.04
N LYS A 425 -18.68 -11.86 65.88
CA LYS A 425 -19.09 -12.97 66.75
C LYS A 425 -18.02 -13.33 67.77
#